data_73619e2db7646d9b9996037505703bfd
#
_entry.id   73619e2db7646d9b9996037505703bfd
#
_cell.length_a   1.000
_cell.length_b   1.000
_cell.length_c   1.000
_cell.angle_alpha   90.00
_cell.angle_beta   90.00
_cell.angle_gamma   90.00
#
_symmetry.space_group_name_H-M   'P 1'
#
loop_
_entity.id
_entity.type
_entity.pdbx_description
1 polymer ?
#
loop_
_entity_poly.entity_id
_entity_poly.type
_entity_poly.pdbx_seq_one_letter_code
_entity_poly.pdbx_strand_id
1 'polypeptide(L)'
;MLKKSRSAASATCTLTFALPVTQLEGPVSVVGTFNDWTPGVHVLRRRSNGTASAAVTVASGTEVRFRYLGEHGRWFDDDDADVVTAEGGVVRA
;
A
#
# COMPACT_ATOMS: atom_id res chain seq x y z
N MET A 1 4.95 -4.51 -5.13
CA MET A 1 5.60 -5.33 -4.08
C MET A 1 5.10 -4.88 -2.71
N LEU A 2 4.81 -5.81 -1.85
CA LEU A 2 4.29 -5.52 -0.52
C LEU A 2 5.17 -6.21 0.52
N LYS A 3 5.67 -5.44 1.50
CA LYS A 3 6.49 -5.96 2.58
C LYS A 3 5.81 -5.76 3.92
N LYS A 4 5.98 -6.72 4.82
CA LYS A 4 5.48 -6.65 6.19
C LYS A 4 6.66 -6.69 7.15
N SER A 5 6.69 -5.76 8.11
CA SER A 5 7.69 -5.74 9.17
C SER A 5 6.99 -5.66 10.52
N ARG A 6 7.02 -6.74 11.27
CA ARG A 6 6.35 -6.83 12.57
C ARG A 6 7.30 -6.47 13.71
N SER A 7 6.77 -5.73 14.68
CA SER A 7 7.47 -5.42 15.92
C SER A 7 6.78 -6.10 17.07
N ALA A 8 7.44 -7.09 17.67
CA ALA A 8 6.90 -7.81 18.83
C ALA A 8 6.78 -6.90 20.06
N ALA A 9 7.71 -5.95 20.20
CA ALA A 9 7.72 -5.06 21.36
C ALA A 9 6.51 -4.12 21.40
N SER A 10 6.05 -3.65 20.25
CA SER A 10 4.93 -2.69 20.15
C SER A 10 3.65 -3.33 19.62
N ALA A 11 3.67 -4.63 19.31
CA ALA A 11 2.54 -5.35 18.71
C ALA A 11 1.99 -4.66 17.46
N THR A 12 2.88 -4.12 16.64
CA THR A 12 2.53 -3.43 15.40
C THR A 12 3.16 -4.10 14.20
N CYS A 13 2.63 -3.79 13.02
CA CYS A 13 3.19 -4.22 11.75
C CYS A 13 3.25 -3.01 10.81
N THR A 14 4.41 -2.80 10.20
CA THR A 14 4.57 -1.79 9.17
C THR A 14 4.41 -2.47 7.82
N LEU A 15 3.43 -1.99 7.04
CA LEU A 15 3.19 -2.43 5.67
C LEU A 15 3.87 -1.44 4.75
N THR A 16 4.75 -1.92 3.88
CA THR A 16 5.42 -1.10 2.88
C THR A 16 4.86 -1.47 1.51
N PHE A 17 4.17 -0.51 0.88
CA PHE A 17 3.60 -0.64 -0.45
C PHE A 17 4.61 -0.07 -1.44
N ALA A 18 5.08 -0.87 -2.38
CA ALA A 18 6.11 -0.47 -3.33
C ALA A 18 5.77 -0.92 -4.75
N LEU A 19 6.01 -0.04 -5.71
CA LEU A 19 5.82 -0.32 -7.14
C LEU A 19 7.08 0.11 -7.90
N PRO A 20 7.43 -0.59 -9.00
CA PRO A 20 8.48 -0.12 -9.88
C PRO A 20 8.12 1.25 -10.47
N VAL A 21 9.06 2.19 -10.51
CA VAL A 21 8.78 3.53 -11.06
C VAL A 21 8.40 3.48 -12.53
N THR A 22 8.80 2.43 -13.25
CA THR A 22 8.45 2.23 -14.65
C THR A 22 6.95 1.97 -14.87
N GLN A 23 6.23 1.57 -13.83
CA GLN A 23 4.78 1.37 -13.89
C GLN A 23 3.99 2.63 -13.56
N LEU A 24 4.67 3.72 -13.18
CA LEU A 24 4.01 4.93 -12.72
C LEU A 24 4.00 5.98 -13.82
N GLU A 25 2.82 6.45 -14.19
CA GLU A 25 2.65 7.54 -15.16
C GLU A 25 2.58 8.91 -14.47
N GLY A 26 2.60 8.93 -13.14
CA GLY A 26 2.49 10.12 -12.33
C GLY A 26 2.34 9.76 -10.87
N PRO A 27 1.90 10.68 -10.00
CA PRO A 27 1.68 10.38 -8.59
C PRO A 27 0.69 9.25 -8.39
N VAL A 28 1.00 8.34 -7.48
CA VAL A 28 0.12 7.23 -7.10
C VAL A 28 -0.05 7.26 -5.59
N SER A 29 -1.30 7.19 -5.13
CA SER A 29 -1.64 7.07 -3.73
C SER A 29 -2.00 5.62 -3.41
N VAL A 30 -1.64 5.15 -2.21
CA VAL A 30 -2.24 3.95 -1.67
C VAL A 30 -3.39 4.36 -0.76
N VAL A 31 -4.58 3.84 -1.03
CA VAL A 31 -5.79 4.14 -0.27
C VAL A 31 -6.35 2.86 0.29
N GLY A 32 -6.90 2.93 1.47
CA GLY A 32 -7.44 1.74 2.13
C GLY A 32 -8.07 2.05 3.47
N THR A 33 -8.35 0.99 4.21
CA THR A 33 -9.00 1.07 5.52
C THR A 33 -8.18 1.86 6.55
N PHE A 34 -6.88 2.01 6.33
CA PHE A 34 -5.98 2.73 7.24
C PHE A 34 -6.03 4.25 7.06
N ASN A 35 -6.64 4.77 6.01
CA ASN A 35 -6.73 6.22 5.77
C ASN A 35 -8.11 6.63 5.24
N ASP A 36 -9.15 5.83 5.53
CA ASP A 36 -10.52 6.07 5.09
C ASP A 36 -10.64 6.26 3.58
N TRP A 37 -9.79 5.54 2.82
CA TRP A 37 -9.78 5.60 1.35
C TRP A 37 -9.53 7.01 0.80
N THR A 38 -8.75 7.83 1.52
CA THR A 38 -8.49 9.22 1.16
C THR A 38 -7.24 9.32 0.28
N PRO A 39 -7.37 9.75 -0.98
CA PRO A 39 -6.21 9.98 -1.84
C PRO A 39 -5.33 11.12 -1.31
N GLY A 40 -4.03 11.02 -1.56
CA GLY A 40 -3.07 12.07 -1.19
C GLY A 40 -2.52 11.96 0.22
N VAL A 41 -3.09 11.11 1.07
CA VAL A 41 -2.58 10.91 2.44
C VAL A 41 -1.31 10.06 2.41
N HIS A 42 -1.32 8.98 1.64
CA HIS A 42 -0.16 8.09 1.48
C HIS A 42 0.22 8.02 0.01
N VAL A 43 1.07 8.96 -0.42
CA VAL A 43 1.57 9.00 -1.79
C VAL A 43 2.87 8.23 -1.87
N LEU A 44 3.01 7.35 -2.87
CA LEU A 44 4.25 6.61 -3.08
C LEU A 44 5.37 7.59 -3.44
N ARG A 45 6.49 7.49 -2.74
CA ARG A 45 7.65 8.33 -2.96
C ARG A 45 8.74 7.56 -3.68
N ARG A 46 9.37 8.20 -4.67
CA ARG A 46 10.47 7.59 -5.41
C ARG A 46 11.67 7.34 -4.51
N ARG A 47 12.26 6.16 -4.65
CA ARG A 47 13.45 5.74 -3.91
C ARG A 47 14.60 5.53 -4.88
N SER A 48 15.83 5.46 -4.36
CA SER A 48 17.04 5.30 -5.18
C SER A 48 17.16 3.93 -5.86
N ASN A 49 16.40 2.94 -5.40
CA ASN A 49 16.44 1.58 -5.95
C ASN A 49 15.49 1.35 -7.13
N GLY A 50 14.94 2.40 -7.74
CA GLY A 50 14.04 2.28 -8.88
C GLY A 50 12.60 1.95 -8.52
N THR A 51 12.23 2.06 -7.25
CA THR A 51 10.85 1.88 -6.79
C THR A 51 10.28 3.16 -6.21
N ALA A 52 8.97 3.21 -6.07
CA ALA A 52 8.29 4.21 -5.27
C ALA A 52 7.52 3.49 -4.17
N SER A 53 7.54 4.01 -2.96
CA SER A 53 6.96 3.31 -1.81
C SER A 53 6.34 4.25 -0.79
N ALA A 54 5.42 3.69 0.00
CA ALA A 54 4.83 4.31 1.17
C ALA A 54 4.69 3.26 2.27
N ALA A 55 4.88 3.68 3.51
CA ALA A 55 4.78 2.79 4.67
C ALA A 55 3.63 3.21 5.58
N VAL A 56 2.91 2.22 6.09
CA VAL A 56 1.80 2.42 7.03
C VAL A 56 1.98 1.45 8.18
N THR A 57 1.86 1.94 9.41
CA THR A 57 1.94 1.09 10.61
C THR A 57 0.56 0.89 11.19
N VAL A 58 0.21 -0.37 11.41
CA VAL A 58 -1.08 -0.79 12.00
C VAL A 58 -0.82 -1.82 13.09
N ALA A 59 -1.83 -2.12 13.88
CA ALA A 59 -1.73 -3.18 14.88
C ALA A 59 -1.50 -4.54 14.20
N SER A 60 -0.66 -5.38 14.79
CA SER A 60 -0.44 -6.74 14.27
C SER A 60 -1.76 -7.51 14.24
N GLY A 61 -1.97 -8.27 13.17
CA GLY A 61 -3.19 -9.04 12.97
C GLY A 61 -4.33 -8.27 12.33
N THR A 62 -4.16 -6.97 12.09
CA THR A 62 -5.20 -6.17 11.41
C THR A 62 -5.36 -6.61 9.97
N GLU A 63 -6.59 -6.82 9.54
CA GLU A 63 -6.92 -7.02 8.14
C GLU A 63 -7.00 -5.66 7.45
N VAL A 64 -6.22 -5.48 6.40
CA VAL A 64 -6.14 -4.21 5.67
C VAL A 64 -6.62 -4.44 4.25
N ARG A 65 -7.56 -3.61 3.80
CA ARG A 65 -7.99 -3.55 2.39
C ARG A 65 -7.42 -2.29 1.78
N PHE A 66 -6.88 -2.41 0.57
CA PHE A 66 -6.24 -1.28 -0.09
C PHE A 66 -6.31 -1.38 -1.60
N ARG A 67 -6.13 -0.24 -2.24
CA ARG A 67 -5.93 -0.12 -3.68
C ARG A 67 -4.94 1.00 -3.96
N TYR A 68 -4.38 0.98 -5.15
CA TYR A 68 -3.62 2.11 -5.66
C TYR A 68 -4.52 3.01 -6.50
N LEU A 69 -4.36 4.31 -6.34
CA LEU A 69 -5.06 5.31 -7.15
C LEU A 69 -4.03 6.18 -7.85
N GLY A 70 -3.93 6.03 -9.16
CA GLY A 70 -3.06 6.82 -10.02
C GLY A 70 -3.74 8.09 -10.53
N GLU A 71 -3.07 8.79 -11.43
CA GLU A 71 -3.63 9.98 -12.06
C GLU A 71 -4.89 9.64 -12.86
N HIS A 72 -5.75 10.65 -13.03
CA HIS A 72 -6.99 10.54 -13.81
C HIS A 72 -7.97 9.48 -13.30
N GLY A 73 -7.91 9.20 -11.99
CA GLY A 73 -8.84 8.25 -11.37
C GLY A 73 -8.58 6.80 -11.72
N ARG A 74 -7.36 6.46 -12.10
CA ARG A 74 -6.99 5.09 -12.45
C ARG A 74 -6.78 4.25 -11.19
N TRP A 75 -7.65 3.28 -10.97
CA TRP A 75 -7.55 2.33 -9.87
C TRP A 75 -6.85 1.05 -10.31
N PHE A 76 -5.97 0.50 -9.47
CA PHE A 76 -5.38 -0.81 -9.72
C PHE A 76 -4.98 -1.50 -8.41
N ASP A 77 -4.80 -2.81 -8.49
CA ASP A 77 -4.51 -3.66 -7.35
C ASP A 77 -3.05 -4.14 -7.35
N ASP A 78 -2.60 -4.62 -6.20
CA ASP A 78 -1.27 -5.21 -6.03
C ASP A 78 -1.40 -6.73 -6.06
N ASP A 79 -0.68 -7.38 -6.97
CA ASP A 79 -0.67 -8.83 -7.09
C ASP A 79 -0.04 -9.52 -5.88
N ASP A 80 0.74 -8.80 -5.09
CA ASP A 80 1.38 -9.33 -3.88
C ASP A 80 0.47 -9.29 -2.65
N ALA A 81 -0.76 -8.80 -2.76
CA ALA A 81 -1.73 -8.88 -1.67
C ALA A 81 -2.03 -10.35 -1.36
N ASP A 82 -2.38 -10.64 -0.10
CA ASP A 82 -2.73 -12.00 0.30
C ASP A 82 -3.92 -12.53 -0.51
N VAL A 83 -4.91 -11.66 -0.75
CA VAL A 83 -6.07 -11.95 -1.60
C VAL A 83 -6.40 -10.69 -2.39
N VAL A 84 -6.75 -10.83 -3.66
CA VAL A 84 -7.29 -9.72 -4.46
C VAL A 84 -8.77 -9.99 -4.70
N THR A 85 -9.60 -9.03 -4.29
CA THR A 85 -11.06 -9.09 -4.43
C THR A 85 -11.55 -8.01 -5.38
N ALA A 86 -12.85 -8.04 -5.71
CA ALA A 86 -13.47 -6.99 -6.51
C ALA A 86 -13.40 -5.61 -5.82
N GLU A 87 -13.25 -5.59 -4.50
CA GLU A 87 -13.17 -4.37 -3.69
C GLU A 87 -11.74 -3.94 -3.39
N GLY A 88 -10.74 -4.66 -3.89
CA GLY A 88 -9.33 -4.37 -3.70
C GLY A 88 -8.53 -5.53 -3.14
N GLY A 89 -7.27 -5.27 -2.84
CA GLY A 89 -6.40 -6.25 -2.19
C GLY A 89 -6.64 -6.33 -0.70
N VAL A 90 -6.45 -7.50 -0.13
CA VAL A 90 -6.56 -7.74 1.31
C VAL A 90 -5.22 -8.28 1.80
N VAL A 91 -4.70 -7.69 2.86
CA VAL A 91 -3.47 -8.14 3.50
C VAL A 91 -3.68 -8.19 5.01
N ARG A 92 -3.14 -9.22 5.65
CA ARG A 92 -3.15 -9.32 7.11
C ARG A 92 -1.79 -8.89 7.66
N ALA A 93 -1.83 -7.91 8.49
CA ALA A 93 -0.63 -7.36 9.14
C ALA A 93 -0.03 -8.28 10.22
#